data_4a24269d030959d4ba71b798f22b098e
#
_entry.id   4a24269d030959d4ba71b798f22b098e
#
_cell.length_a   1.000
_cell.length_b   1.000
_cell.length_c   1.000
_cell.angle_alpha   90.00
_cell.angle_beta   90.00
_cell.angle_gamma   90.00
#
_symmetry.space_group_name_H-M   'P 1'
#
loop_
_entity.id
_entity.type
_entity.pdbx_description
1 polymer ?
#
loop_
_entity_poly.entity_id
_entity_poly.type
_entity_poly.pdbx_seq_one_letter_code
_entity_poly.pdbx_strand_id
1 'polypeptide(L)'
;DLNGQPLGRADAGVDMTFDFGALIAHAAKTRNLGAETIIGSGTVSNRDADGGPGKPVAEGGLGYSCLAEVRTVETIQHGAQKTPFMQKGDTVRIWMDDERHHSIFGAIEQQVA
;
A
#
# COMPACT_ATOMS: atom_id res chain seq x y z
N ASP A 1 6.17 -6.86 -2.64
CA ASP A 1 7.60 -7.18 -2.48
C ASP A 1 8.44 -6.23 -3.32
N LEU A 2 9.60 -5.90 -2.81
CA LEU A 2 10.63 -5.15 -3.52
C LEU A 2 11.92 -5.99 -3.52
N ASN A 3 12.49 -6.24 -4.70
CA ASN A 3 13.70 -7.07 -4.87
C ASN A 3 13.58 -8.45 -4.18
N GLY A 4 12.41 -9.08 -4.26
CA GLY A 4 12.11 -10.35 -3.63
C GLY A 4 11.94 -10.30 -2.11
N GLN A 5 12.05 -9.13 -1.48
CA GLN A 5 11.86 -8.97 -0.05
C GLN A 5 10.46 -8.40 0.26
N PRO A 6 9.79 -8.88 1.31
CA PRO A 6 8.50 -8.36 1.73
C PRO A 6 8.60 -6.89 2.18
N LEU A 7 7.96 -5.97 1.45
CA LEU A 7 7.80 -4.58 1.86
C LEU A 7 6.55 -4.40 2.72
N GLY A 8 5.44 -5.03 2.32
CA GLY A 8 4.17 -4.96 3.03
C GLY A 8 3.27 -6.15 2.77
N ARG A 9 2.39 -6.37 3.72
CA ARG A 9 1.29 -7.34 3.74
C ARG A 9 0.05 -6.65 4.28
N ALA A 10 -0.20 -5.44 3.74
CA ALA A 10 -1.25 -4.56 4.26
C ALA A 10 -2.64 -5.20 4.11
N ASP A 11 -3.45 -5.04 5.15
CA ASP A 11 -4.88 -5.32 5.12
C ASP A 11 -5.63 -4.03 4.81
N ALA A 12 -6.06 -3.88 3.56
CA ALA A 12 -6.75 -2.68 3.10
C ALA A 12 -8.17 -2.55 3.68
N GLY A 13 -8.72 -3.60 4.30
CA GLY A 13 -10.01 -3.57 5.01
C GLY A 13 -9.91 -2.99 6.41
N VAL A 14 -8.70 -2.84 6.94
CA VAL A 14 -8.43 -2.31 8.28
C VAL A 14 -7.78 -0.92 8.13
N ASP A 15 -8.12 0.00 9.04
CA ASP A 15 -7.62 1.39 9.07
C ASP A 15 -7.97 2.25 7.84
N MET A 16 -8.85 1.81 6.97
CA MET A 16 -9.37 2.60 5.86
C MET A 16 -10.36 3.66 6.38
N THR A 17 -9.97 4.93 6.35
CA THR A 17 -10.79 6.03 6.89
C THR A 17 -12.10 6.23 6.13
N PHE A 18 -12.07 6.10 4.81
CA PHE A 18 -13.23 6.21 3.94
C PHE A 18 -13.33 4.97 3.06
N ASP A 19 -14.42 4.24 3.15
CA ASP A 19 -14.69 3.11 2.27
C ASP A 19 -14.98 3.56 0.82
N PHE A 20 -15.00 2.62 -0.11
CA PHE A 20 -15.24 2.94 -1.52
C PHE A 20 -16.63 3.51 -1.76
N GLY A 21 -17.65 3.16 -0.96
CA GLY A 21 -18.97 3.75 -1.04
C GLY A 21 -18.93 5.26 -0.74
N ALA A 22 -18.22 5.64 0.32
CA ALA A 22 -18.01 7.04 0.70
C ALA A 22 -17.20 7.80 -0.38
N LEU A 23 -16.16 7.19 -0.94
CA LEU A 23 -15.36 7.79 -1.99
C LEU A 23 -16.15 8.03 -3.28
N ILE A 24 -16.94 7.05 -3.72
CA ILE A 24 -17.82 7.16 -4.88
C ILE A 24 -18.88 8.25 -4.65
N ALA A 25 -19.55 8.23 -3.52
CA ALA A 25 -20.56 9.23 -3.16
C ALA A 25 -19.95 10.65 -3.13
N HIS A 26 -18.73 10.79 -2.60
CA HIS A 26 -18.02 12.07 -2.60
C HIS A 26 -17.69 12.56 -4.02
N ALA A 27 -17.13 11.70 -4.85
CA ALA A 27 -16.80 12.05 -6.24
C ALA A 27 -18.04 12.44 -7.05
N ALA A 28 -19.15 11.71 -6.87
CA ALA A 28 -20.41 11.95 -7.56
C ALA A 28 -21.11 13.28 -7.19
N LYS A 29 -20.74 13.90 -6.07
CA LYS A 29 -21.30 15.20 -5.68
C LYS A 29 -20.97 16.32 -6.65
N THR A 30 -19.83 16.26 -7.31
CA THR A 30 -19.31 17.35 -8.14
C THR A 30 -19.27 17.03 -9.63
N ARG A 31 -19.49 15.76 -10.00
CA ARG A 31 -19.39 15.30 -11.39
C ARG A 31 -20.16 13.99 -11.59
N ASN A 32 -20.64 13.79 -12.81
CA ASN A 32 -21.18 12.51 -13.22
C ASN A 32 -20.02 11.51 -13.42
N LEU A 33 -20.13 10.33 -12.82
CA LEU A 33 -19.18 9.24 -13.03
C LEU A 33 -19.65 8.46 -14.27
N GLY A 34 -18.83 8.45 -15.31
CA GLY A 34 -19.09 7.71 -16.54
C GLY A 34 -18.59 6.26 -16.46
N ALA A 35 -18.89 5.48 -17.50
CA ALA A 35 -18.23 4.20 -17.70
C ALA A 35 -16.70 4.37 -17.70
N GLU A 36 -15.99 3.34 -17.26
CA GLU A 36 -14.51 3.32 -17.21
C GLU A 36 -13.89 4.30 -16.19
N THR A 37 -14.69 4.91 -15.31
CA THR A 37 -14.15 5.69 -14.19
C THR A 37 -13.42 4.78 -13.21
N ILE A 38 -12.17 5.09 -12.90
CA ILE A 38 -11.38 4.39 -11.88
C ILE A 38 -11.41 5.21 -10.60
N ILE A 39 -11.81 4.59 -9.49
CA ILE A 39 -11.78 5.17 -8.16
C ILE A 39 -10.66 4.51 -7.35
N GLY A 40 -9.69 5.31 -6.92
CA GLY A 40 -8.62 4.88 -6.04
C GLY A 40 -8.76 5.46 -4.64
N SER A 41 -8.56 4.65 -3.62
CA SER A 41 -8.59 5.09 -2.21
C SER A 41 -7.34 5.87 -1.80
N GLY A 42 -6.29 5.81 -2.61
CA GLY A 42 -4.96 6.12 -2.13
C GLY A 42 -4.39 4.99 -1.26
N THR A 43 -3.24 5.22 -0.66
CA THR A 43 -2.57 4.23 0.19
C THR A 43 -3.33 4.03 1.49
N VAL A 44 -3.57 2.77 1.86
CA VAL A 44 -4.05 2.39 3.20
C VAL A 44 -2.86 1.88 3.99
N SER A 45 -2.57 2.53 5.12
CA SER A 45 -1.48 2.17 6.03
C SER A 45 -2.05 1.54 7.29
N ASN A 46 -1.58 0.36 7.64
CA ASN A 46 -2.01 -0.29 8.87
C ASN A 46 -1.23 0.24 10.07
N ARG A 47 -1.95 0.44 11.17
CA ARG A 47 -1.37 0.85 12.45
C ARG A 47 -0.87 -0.36 13.22
N ASP A 48 0.10 -0.13 14.07
CA ASP A 48 0.50 -1.11 15.07
C ASP A 48 -0.51 -1.16 16.23
N ALA A 49 -0.44 -2.19 17.06
CA ALA A 49 -1.36 -2.41 18.18
C ALA A 49 -1.37 -1.24 19.21
N ASP A 50 -0.30 -0.47 19.27
CA ASP A 50 -0.19 0.73 20.13
C ASP A 50 -0.73 2.02 19.46
N GLY A 51 -1.27 1.90 18.21
CA GLY A 51 -1.76 3.03 17.43
C GLY A 51 -0.66 3.82 16.71
N GLY A 52 0.58 3.42 16.85
CA GLY A 52 1.73 4.00 16.17
C GLY A 52 1.82 3.59 14.70
N PRO A 53 2.86 4.03 13.98
CA PRO A 53 3.11 3.58 12.61
C PRO A 53 3.36 2.07 12.60
N GLY A 54 2.96 1.40 11.50
CA GLY A 54 3.19 -0.03 11.32
C GLY A 54 4.67 -0.40 11.43
N LYS A 55 4.93 -1.67 11.73
CA LYS A 55 6.28 -2.23 11.78
C LYS A 55 6.61 -2.96 10.50
N PRO A 56 7.91 -3.07 10.14
CA PRO A 56 8.36 -3.91 9.03
C PRO A 56 7.86 -5.36 9.15
N VAL A 57 7.65 -6.01 8.01
CA VAL A 57 7.28 -7.45 7.99
C VAL A 57 8.35 -8.30 8.69
N ALA A 58 9.63 -7.96 8.53
CA ALA A 58 10.74 -8.65 9.18
C ALA A 58 10.72 -8.55 10.73
N GLU A 59 10.00 -7.58 11.27
CA GLU A 59 9.80 -7.37 12.71
C GLU A 59 8.43 -7.87 13.21
N GLY A 60 7.74 -8.63 12.38
CA GLY A 60 6.43 -9.22 12.71
C GLY A 60 5.24 -8.28 12.49
N GLY A 61 5.44 -7.13 11.85
CA GLY A 61 4.37 -6.22 11.46
C GLY A 61 3.77 -6.54 10.08
N LEU A 62 2.77 -5.76 9.67
CA LEU A 62 2.19 -5.84 8.32
C LEU A 62 3.01 -5.09 7.26
N GLY A 63 4.07 -4.41 7.68
CA GLY A 63 4.90 -3.63 6.77
C GLY A 63 4.20 -2.37 6.26
N TYR A 64 4.56 -1.97 5.06
CA TYR A 64 4.18 -0.68 4.50
C TYR A 64 3.59 -0.83 3.10
N SER A 65 2.65 0.02 2.76
CA SER A 65 1.96 -0.03 1.47
C SER A 65 2.71 0.68 0.34
N CYS A 66 3.68 1.54 0.66
CA CYS A 66 4.53 2.18 -0.34
C CYS A 66 5.87 2.66 0.26
N LEU A 67 6.84 2.94 -0.62
CA LEU A 67 8.16 3.44 -0.21
C LEU A 67 8.10 4.84 0.43
N ALA A 68 7.17 5.68 0.02
CA ALA A 68 7.01 7.00 0.65
C ALA A 68 6.61 6.89 2.11
N GLU A 69 5.78 5.90 2.46
CA GLU A 69 5.40 5.60 3.84
C GLU A 69 6.61 5.14 4.66
N VAL A 70 7.39 4.17 4.16
CA VAL A 70 8.63 3.72 4.81
C VAL A 70 9.53 4.91 5.13
N ARG A 71 9.80 5.74 4.14
CA ARG A 71 10.68 6.92 4.26
C ARG A 71 10.15 7.95 5.26
N THR A 72 8.82 8.12 5.32
CA THR A 72 8.18 9.02 6.28
C THR A 72 8.35 8.47 7.70
N VAL A 73 8.09 7.19 7.92
CA VAL A 73 8.26 6.52 9.21
C VAL A 73 9.72 6.60 9.67
N GLU A 74 10.68 6.30 8.80
CA GLU A 74 12.12 6.44 9.08
C GLU A 74 12.48 7.87 9.51
N THR A 75 11.94 8.87 8.81
CA THR A 75 12.18 10.28 9.15
C THR A 75 11.64 10.64 10.53
N ILE A 76 10.43 10.18 10.85
CA ILE A 76 9.80 10.43 12.16
C ILE A 76 10.59 9.74 13.28
N GLN A 77 11.00 8.50 13.08
CA GLN A 77 11.66 7.70 14.12
C GLN A 77 13.16 8.02 14.28
N HIS A 78 13.84 8.34 13.20
CA HIS A 78 15.29 8.43 13.15
C HIS A 78 15.83 9.79 12.67
N GLY A 79 14.95 10.72 12.29
CA GLY A 79 15.33 12.05 11.82
C GLY A 79 15.79 12.09 10.35
N ALA A 80 15.95 10.94 9.70
CA ALA A 80 16.38 10.86 8.30
C ALA A 80 15.89 9.56 7.63
N GLN A 81 15.67 9.62 6.33
CA GLN A 81 15.33 8.46 5.51
C GLN A 81 16.61 7.65 5.19
N LYS A 82 16.47 6.32 5.22
CA LYS A 82 17.51 5.37 4.82
C LYS A 82 17.14 4.63 3.53
N THR A 83 15.84 4.30 3.38
CA THR A 83 15.33 3.58 2.22
C THR A 83 15.31 4.49 0.99
N PRO A 84 15.96 4.13 -0.13
CA PRO A 84 15.85 4.87 -1.39
C PRO A 84 14.50 4.62 -2.06
N PHE A 85 14.13 5.48 -3.01
CA PHE A 85 13.11 5.11 -3.99
C PHE A 85 13.66 4.07 -4.97
N MET A 86 12.76 3.39 -5.70
CA MET A 86 13.16 2.41 -6.70
C MET A 86 14.15 2.99 -7.70
N GLN A 87 15.13 2.20 -8.04
CA GLN A 87 16.19 2.51 -8.98
C GLN A 87 16.15 1.56 -10.17
N LYS A 88 16.86 1.91 -11.23
CA LYS A 88 17.01 1.03 -12.39
C LYS A 88 17.52 -0.35 -11.96
N GLY A 89 16.84 -1.38 -12.41
CA GLY A 89 17.13 -2.77 -12.09
C GLY A 89 16.34 -3.33 -10.91
N ASP A 90 15.73 -2.49 -10.07
CA ASP A 90 14.87 -2.96 -8.99
C ASP A 90 13.64 -3.70 -9.54
N THR A 91 13.20 -4.73 -8.83
CA THR A 91 12.00 -5.50 -9.17
C THR A 91 10.90 -5.25 -8.15
N VAL A 92 9.68 -5.11 -8.64
CA VAL A 92 8.50 -4.98 -7.79
C VAL A 92 7.51 -6.08 -8.13
N ARG A 93 6.93 -6.69 -7.10
CA ARG A 93 5.80 -7.60 -7.22
C ARG A 93 4.67 -7.16 -6.33
N ILE A 94 3.47 -7.01 -6.92
CA ILE A 94 2.24 -6.61 -6.24
C ILE A 94 1.15 -7.62 -6.62
N TRP A 95 0.49 -8.21 -5.63
CA TRP A 95 -0.60 -9.15 -5.86
C TRP A 95 -1.56 -9.15 -4.68
N MET A 96 -2.71 -9.74 -4.88
CA MET A 96 -3.71 -9.95 -3.84
C MET A 96 -4.39 -11.30 -4.07
N ASP A 97 -4.41 -12.11 -3.02
CA ASP A 97 -5.08 -13.41 -3.02
C ASP A 97 -6.29 -13.38 -2.08
N ASP A 98 -7.27 -14.24 -2.36
CA ASP A 98 -8.37 -14.51 -1.43
C ASP A 98 -7.92 -15.45 -0.29
N GLU A 99 -8.83 -15.77 0.62
CA GLU A 99 -8.58 -16.67 1.75
C GLU A 99 -8.19 -18.11 1.33
N ARG A 100 -8.43 -18.47 0.08
CA ARG A 100 -8.09 -19.77 -0.52
C ARG A 100 -6.81 -19.72 -1.35
N HIS A 101 -6.08 -18.60 -1.27
CA HIS A 101 -4.88 -18.34 -2.07
C HIS A 101 -5.14 -18.28 -3.58
N HIS A 102 -6.35 -17.92 -4.00
CA HIS A 102 -6.63 -17.64 -5.40
C HIS A 102 -6.40 -16.17 -5.66
N SER A 103 -5.71 -15.87 -6.74
CA SER A 103 -5.48 -14.49 -7.15
C SER A 103 -6.79 -13.79 -7.51
N ILE A 104 -7.01 -12.60 -6.92
CA ILE A 104 -8.21 -11.78 -7.19
C ILE A 104 -8.01 -10.97 -8.47
N PHE A 105 -6.82 -10.37 -8.65
CA PHE A 105 -6.54 -9.43 -9.74
C PHE A 105 -5.36 -9.83 -10.61
N GLY A 106 -4.79 -11.02 -10.44
CA GLY A 106 -3.50 -11.35 -11.01
C GLY A 106 -2.35 -10.73 -10.21
N ALA A 107 -1.19 -10.64 -10.84
CA ALA A 107 -0.01 -10.05 -10.24
C ALA A 107 0.63 -9.03 -11.18
N ILE A 108 1.16 -7.97 -10.61
CA ILE A 108 2.12 -7.09 -11.26
C ILE A 108 3.51 -7.58 -10.86
N GLU A 109 4.35 -7.89 -11.83
CA GLU A 109 5.74 -8.26 -11.62
C GLU A 109 6.59 -7.58 -12.68
N GLN A 110 7.33 -6.56 -12.28
CA GLN A 110 8.03 -5.66 -13.20
C GLN A 110 9.39 -5.27 -12.67
N GLN A 111 10.29 -4.98 -13.59
CA GLN A 111 11.60 -4.39 -13.30
C GLN A 111 11.65 -2.94 -13.77
N VAL A 112 12.27 -2.08 -12.98
CA VAL A 112 12.52 -0.68 -13.35
C VAL A 112 13.56 -0.64 -14.47
N ALA A 113 13.19 -0.02 -15.59
CA ALA A 113 14.02 0.10 -16.79
C ALA A 113 15.12 1.17 -16.66
#